data_ebc201049772d15489aefa9b60883935
#
_entry.id   ebc201049772d15489aefa9b60883935
#
_cell.length_a   1.000
_cell.length_b   1.000
_cell.length_c   1.000
_cell.angle_alpha   90.00
_cell.angle_beta   90.00
_cell.angle_gamma   90.00
#
_symmetry.space_group_name_H-M   'P 1'
#
loop_
_entity.id
_entity.type
_entity.pdbx_description
1 polymer ?
#
loop_
_entity_poly.entity_id
_entity_poly.type
_entity_poly.pdbx_seq_one_letter_code
_entity_poly.pdbx_strand_id
1 'polypeptide(L)'
;MTRVEPQLTILAPGLLGGSVARAAREHGVARQIVIWARRPETRLALRAQPWCDAVADTPEAAVRDATLVVVAAPVDRIVPLVEQIAPALAAGAVVTDVGSVKADIVRLASLALGTRSHFVGSHPMAGSEKTGWEHGKASLFKQRTCFVTPQAQTAASAVERVVAFWHALGAEVVSVSPDQHDEIVAHISHLPQLIASNLCAFLAQKNPAWRNYAGGGLRDTTRIAGSDPQLWRSILEQNRDEILRALRKFQDELHGFQIALSNRDYIEVAARLERGKAYRDQFRPPPS
;
A
#
# COMPACT_ATOMS: atom_id res chain seq x y z
N MET A 1 3.21 3.65 -26.94
CA MET A 1 4.44 2.89 -26.63
C MET A 1 4.79 3.14 -25.18
N THR A 2 4.98 2.10 -24.38
CA THR A 2 5.41 2.24 -22.99
C THR A 2 6.81 2.85 -22.96
N ARG A 3 6.99 3.92 -22.19
CA ARG A 3 8.32 4.55 -22.02
C ARG A 3 9.23 3.59 -21.27
N VAL A 4 10.38 3.26 -21.85
CA VAL A 4 11.40 2.45 -21.19
C VAL A 4 12.29 3.35 -20.36
N GLU A 5 12.36 3.14 -19.05
CA GLU A 5 13.20 3.90 -18.15
C GLU A 5 14.69 3.56 -18.39
N PRO A 6 15.58 4.55 -18.52
CA PRO A 6 17.02 4.30 -18.55
C PRO A 6 17.47 3.52 -17.31
N GLN A 7 17.13 4.01 -16.12
CA GLN A 7 17.38 3.31 -14.85
C GLN A 7 16.16 3.43 -13.91
N LEU A 8 15.66 2.27 -13.48
CA LEU A 8 14.73 2.13 -12.38
C LEU A 8 15.53 1.76 -11.13
N THR A 9 15.36 2.54 -10.06
CA THR A 9 15.93 2.20 -8.76
C THR A 9 14.84 1.81 -7.78
N ILE A 10 15.04 0.71 -7.04
CA ILE A 10 14.13 0.24 -6.01
C ILE A 10 14.84 0.26 -4.66
N LEU A 11 14.30 1.03 -3.73
CA LEU A 11 14.84 1.19 -2.39
C LEU A 11 14.05 0.36 -1.38
N ALA A 12 14.76 -0.37 -0.53
CA ALA A 12 14.23 -1.21 0.54
C ALA A 12 13.24 -2.29 0.06
N PRO A 13 13.64 -3.20 -0.85
CA PRO A 13 12.75 -4.19 -1.41
C PRO A 13 12.26 -5.18 -0.34
N GLY A 14 10.96 -5.14 -0.08
CA GLY A 14 10.18 -6.17 0.57
C GLY A 14 9.36 -6.94 -0.48
N LEU A 15 8.21 -7.48 -0.09
CA LEU A 15 7.27 -8.15 -1.01
C LEU A 15 6.92 -7.27 -2.22
N LEU A 16 6.50 -6.02 -1.97
CA LEU A 16 6.10 -5.09 -3.04
C LEU A 16 7.29 -4.69 -3.91
N GLY A 17 8.40 -4.25 -3.31
CA GLY A 17 9.57 -3.83 -4.07
C GLY A 17 10.21 -4.96 -4.89
N GLY A 18 10.23 -6.19 -4.35
CA GLY A 18 10.65 -7.39 -5.09
C GLY A 18 9.70 -7.73 -6.24
N SER A 19 8.40 -7.51 -6.06
CA SER A 19 7.40 -7.68 -7.12
C SER A 19 7.53 -6.62 -8.21
N VAL A 20 7.77 -5.35 -7.84
CA VAL A 20 8.05 -4.26 -8.78
C VAL A 20 9.27 -4.60 -9.66
N ALA A 21 10.37 -5.05 -9.06
CA ALA A 21 11.56 -5.41 -9.80
C ALA A 21 11.32 -6.54 -10.82
N ARG A 22 10.62 -7.60 -10.38
CA ARG A 22 10.28 -8.75 -11.23
C ARG A 22 9.34 -8.34 -12.37
N ALA A 23 8.29 -7.58 -12.07
CA ALA A 23 7.36 -7.08 -13.08
C ALA A 23 8.05 -6.13 -14.07
N ALA A 24 8.89 -5.22 -13.59
CA ALA A 24 9.65 -4.31 -14.44
C ALA A 24 10.59 -5.05 -15.39
N ARG A 25 11.23 -6.12 -14.93
CA ARG A 25 12.06 -6.99 -15.77
C ARG A 25 11.23 -7.74 -16.81
N GLU A 26 10.14 -8.37 -16.39
CA GLU A 26 9.27 -9.18 -17.26
C GLU A 26 8.65 -8.34 -18.38
N HIS A 27 8.22 -7.12 -18.06
CA HIS A 27 7.56 -6.23 -19.02
C HIS A 27 8.53 -5.26 -19.74
N GLY A 28 9.84 -5.35 -19.49
CA GLY A 28 10.84 -4.50 -20.15
C GLY A 28 10.68 -3.00 -19.87
N VAL A 29 10.22 -2.64 -18.65
CA VAL A 29 9.91 -1.26 -18.27
C VAL A 29 11.17 -0.41 -18.07
N ALA A 30 12.29 -1.04 -17.75
CA ALA A 30 13.57 -0.37 -17.54
C ALA A 30 14.72 -1.11 -18.25
N ARG A 31 15.73 -0.34 -18.71
CA ARG A 31 16.97 -0.90 -19.26
C ARG A 31 17.85 -1.46 -18.16
N GLN A 32 17.90 -0.76 -17.02
CA GLN A 32 18.68 -1.14 -15.86
C GLN A 32 17.80 -1.08 -14.60
N ILE A 33 17.88 -2.11 -13.76
CA ILE A 33 17.22 -2.17 -12.45
C ILE A 33 18.29 -2.21 -11.38
N VAL A 34 18.39 -1.12 -10.60
CA VAL A 34 19.31 -0.97 -9.48
C VAL A 34 18.56 -1.10 -8.18
N ILE A 35 19.11 -1.82 -7.22
CA ILE A 35 18.45 -2.06 -5.93
C ILE A 35 19.38 -1.66 -4.78
N TRP A 36 18.75 -1.12 -3.74
CA TRP A 36 19.38 -0.99 -2.44
C TRP A 36 18.53 -1.59 -1.34
N ALA A 37 19.17 -2.33 -0.45
CA ALA A 37 18.57 -2.88 0.76
C ALA A 37 19.41 -2.52 2.00
N ARG A 38 18.74 -2.28 3.13
CA ARG A 38 19.41 -1.88 4.38
C ARG A 38 20.40 -2.93 4.89
N ARG A 39 20.01 -4.21 4.84
CA ARG A 39 20.82 -5.30 5.38
C ARG A 39 21.87 -5.76 4.37
N PRO A 40 23.15 -5.87 4.75
CA PRO A 40 24.21 -6.38 3.88
C PRO A 40 23.94 -7.76 3.31
N GLU A 41 23.41 -8.69 4.14
CA GLU A 41 23.05 -10.04 3.71
C GLU A 41 21.95 -10.04 2.64
N THR A 42 20.97 -9.14 2.75
CA THR A 42 19.94 -8.97 1.73
C THR A 42 20.56 -8.44 0.42
N ARG A 43 21.49 -7.47 0.49
CA ARG A 43 22.20 -6.99 -0.69
C ARG A 43 22.97 -8.09 -1.39
N LEU A 44 23.66 -8.93 -0.62
CA LEU A 44 24.39 -10.09 -1.17
C LEU A 44 23.45 -11.06 -1.91
N ALA A 45 22.32 -11.40 -1.32
CA ALA A 45 21.33 -12.31 -1.91
C ALA A 45 20.69 -11.71 -3.19
N LEU A 46 20.47 -10.39 -3.23
CA LEU A 46 19.89 -9.68 -4.37
C LEU A 46 20.84 -9.63 -5.57
N ARG A 47 22.16 -9.61 -5.36
CA ARG A 47 23.17 -9.63 -6.46
C ARG A 47 23.08 -10.88 -7.34
N ALA A 48 22.55 -11.98 -6.80
CA ALA A 48 22.36 -13.23 -7.54
C ALA A 48 21.03 -13.32 -8.30
N GLN A 49 20.19 -12.28 -8.23
CA GLN A 49 18.85 -12.35 -8.83
C GLN A 49 18.84 -11.89 -10.29
N PRO A 50 18.24 -12.67 -11.23
CA PRO A 50 18.27 -12.35 -12.66
C PRO A 50 17.47 -11.10 -13.04
N TRP A 51 16.64 -10.59 -12.14
CA TRP A 51 15.84 -9.39 -12.33
C TRP A 51 16.49 -8.12 -11.74
N CYS A 52 17.70 -8.23 -11.20
CA CYS A 52 18.48 -7.14 -10.62
C CYS A 52 19.79 -7.00 -11.39
N ASP A 53 20.06 -5.83 -11.99
CA ASP A 53 21.30 -5.60 -12.75
C ASP A 53 22.44 -5.15 -11.84
N ALA A 54 22.12 -4.39 -10.79
CA ALA A 54 23.10 -3.92 -9.81
C ALA A 54 22.49 -3.73 -8.43
N VAL A 55 23.32 -3.94 -7.40
CA VAL A 55 22.98 -3.68 -6.01
C VAL A 55 23.97 -2.67 -5.46
N ALA A 56 23.46 -1.51 -5.07
CA ALA A 56 24.26 -0.45 -4.47
C ALA A 56 24.49 -0.69 -2.97
N ASP A 57 25.61 -0.18 -2.45
CA ASP A 57 25.93 -0.30 -1.02
C ASP A 57 25.28 0.78 -0.17
N THR A 58 24.95 1.95 -0.77
CA THR A 58 24.20 3.03 -0.12
C THR A 58 23.00 3.45 -0.96
N PRO A 59 21.95 4.04 -0.36
CA PRO A 59 20.79 4.49 -1.11
C PRO A 59 21.13 5.67 -2.03
N GLU A 60 22.05 6.53 -1.64
CA GLU A 60 22.53 7.65 -2.46
C GLU A 60 23.26 7.15 -3.74
N ALA A 61 24.08 6.11 -3.61
CA ALA A 61 24.73 5.51 -4.76
C ALA A 61 23.73 4.84 -5.71
N ALA A 62 22.64 4.26 -5.16
CA ALA A 62 21.61 3.62 -5.96
C ALA A 62 20.84 4.59 -6.87
N VAL A 63 20.73 5.87 -6.49
CA VAL A 63 19.84 6.83 -7.17
C VAL A 63 20.56 7.81 -8.09
N ARG A 64 21.91 7.81 -8.17
CA ARG A 64 22.69 8.81 -8.94
C ARG A 64 22.24 8.96 -10.39
N ASP A 65 22.02 7.84 -11.06
CA ASP A 65 21.65 7.80 -12.47
C ASP A 65 20.18 7.39 -12.66
N ALA A 66 19.42 7.32 -11.54
CA ALA A 66 18.03 6.92 -11.58
C ALA A 66 17.17 7.98 -12.26
N THR A 67 16.35 7.51 -13.18
CA THR A 67 15.32 8.34 -13.79
C THR A 67 13.99 8.14 -13.12
N LEU A 68 13.73 6.94 -12.58
CA LEU A 68 12.57 6.61 -11.76
C LEU A 68 13.02 5.84 -10.51
N VAL A 69 12.58 6.28 -9.34
CA VAL A 69 12.87 5.64 -8.05
C VAL A 69 11.59 5.18 -7.40
N VAL A 70 11.53 3.92 -6.98
CA VAL A 70 10.43 3.36 -6.18
C VAL A 70 10.91 3.11 -4.75
N VAL A 71 10.34 3.82 -3.79
CA VAL A 71 10.61 3.65 -2.36
C VAL A 71 9.64 2.62 -1.79
N ALA A 72 10.13 1.40 -1.57
CA ALA A 72 9.32 0.27 -1.09
C ALA A 72 9.54 -0.02 0.42
N ALA A 73 9.84 1.02 1.18
CA ALA A 73 10.06 0.98 2.62
C ALA A 73 8.73 0.99 3.41
N PRO A 74 8.74 0.60 4.69
CA PRO A 74 7.63 0.87 5.60
C PRO A 74 7.27 2.36 5.64
N VAL A 75 5.99 2.67 5.89
CA VAL A 75 5.44 4.03 5.78
C VAL A 75 6.20 5.08 6.58
N ASP A 76 6.67 4.72 7.80
CA ASP A 76 7.47 5.58 8.69
C ASP A 76 8.92 5.80 8.19
N ARG A 77 9.36 5.06 7.17
CA ARG A 77 10.72 5.13 6.60
C ARG A 77 10.77 5.77 5.21
N ILE A 78 9.63 6.01 4.57
CA ILE A 78 9.60 6.57 3.22
C ILE A 78 10.18 7.99 3.21
N VAL A 79 9.63 8.89 4.02
CA VAL A 79 10.09 10.29 4.06
C VAL A 79 11.57 10.40 4.46
N PRO A 80 12.05 9.79 5.56
CA PRO A 80 13.48 9.82 5.91
C PRO A 80 14.39 9.30 4.79
N LEU A 81 13.96 8.28 4.06
CA LEU A 81 14.75 7.74 2.95
C LEU A 81 14.74 8.69 1.74
N VAL A 82 13.63 9.37 1.46
CA VAL A 82 13.56 10.40 0.41
C VAL A 82 14.46 11.59 0.77
N GLU A 83 14.45 12.07 2.00
CA GLU A 83 15.32 13.12 2.50
C GLU A 83 16.80 12.74 2.32
N GLN A 84 17.17 11.51 2.66
CA GLN A 84 18.52 10.99 2.53
C GLN A 84 19.00 10.98 1.09
N ILE A 85 18.17 10.56 0.12
CA ILE A 85 18.57 10.45 -1.28
C ILE A 85 18.46 11.75 -2.08
N ALA A 86 17.69 12.73 -1.61
CA ALA A 86 17.38 13.95 -2.33
C ALA A 86 18.62 14.67 -2.90
N PRO A 87 19.75 14.84 -2.17
CA PRO A 87 20.95 15.48 -2.70
C PRO A 87 21.63 14.71 -3.84
N ALA A 88 21.44 13.39 -3.90
CA ALA A 88 22.10 12.50 -4.86
C ALA A 88 21.28 12.28 -6.15
N LEU A 89 20.01 12.66 -6.16
CA LEU A 89 19.13 12.49 -7.32
C LEU A 89 19.56 13.38 -8.50
N ALA A 90 19.44 12.83 -9.70
CA ALA A 90 19.55 13.61 -10.92
C ALA A 90 18.41 14.62 -11.05
N ALA A 91 18.65 15.77 -11.66
CA ALA A 91 17.62 16.74 -11.96
C ALA A 91 16.53 16.13 -12.86
N GLY A 92 15.26 16.33 -12.52
CA GLY A 92 14.11 15.76 -13.23
C GLY A 92 13.84 14.27 -12.94
N ALA A 93 14.57 13.66 -12.01
CA ALA A 93 14.23 12.33 -11.53
C ALA A 93 12.83 12.31 -10.90
N VAL A 94 12.10 11.21 -11.09
CA VAL A 94 10.79 11.01 -10.47
C VAL A 94 10.91 9.97 -9.37
N VAL A 95 10.43 10.30 -8.19
CA VAL A 95 10.37 9.40 -7.03
C VAL A 95 8.91 9.06 -6.76
N THR A 96 8.62 7.79 -6.58
CA THR A 96 7.31 7.28 -6.15
C THR A 96 7.50 6.28 -5.01
N ASP A 97 6.43 5.92 -4.35
CA ASP A 97 6.43 4.96 -3.25
C ASP A 97 5.36 3.87 -3.40
N VAL A 98 5.24 3.00 -2.42
CA VAL A 98 4.21 1.95 -2.33
C VAL A 98 3.49 1.97 -0.97
N GLY A 99 3.62 3.04 -0.22
CA GLY A 99 3.10 3.15 1.15
C GLY A 99 1.57 3.16 1.21
N SER A 100 1.05 2.70 2.34
CA SER A 100 -0.40 2.55 2.58
C SER A 100 -1.09 3.83 3.04
N VAL A 101 -0.36 4.93 3.23
CA VAL A 101 -0.85 6.27 3.57
C VAL A 101 -0.17 7.30 2.69
N LYS A 102 -0.81 8.44 2.39
CA LYS A 102 -0.33 9.35 1.36
C LYS A 102 -0.19 10.81 1.81
N ALA A 103 -1.11 11.35 2.58
CA ALA A 103 -1.19 12.78 2.83
C ALA A 103 0.14 13.38 3.32
N ASP A 104 0.66 12.89 4.44
CA ASP A 104 1.93 13.38 4.99
C ASP A 104 3.14 12.92 4.16
N ILE A 105 3.13 11.70 3.63
CA ILE A 105 4.24 11.20 2.81
C ILE A 105 4.42 12.09 1.58
N VAL A 106 3.36 12.38 0.83
CA VAL A 106 3.44 13.19 -0.39
C VAL A 106 3.86 14.62 -0.05
N ARG A 107 3.29 15.21 1.00
CA ARG A 107 3.62 16.56 1.43
C ARG A 107 5.10 16.70 1.82
N LEU A 108 5.59 15.83 2.69
CA LEU A 108 6.95 15.90 3.24
C LEU A 108 7.99 15.47 2.21
N ALA A 109 7.75 14.42 1.45
CA ALA A 109 8.66 13.98 0.40
C ALA A 109 8.79 15.01 -0.73
N SER A 110 7.68 15.66 -1.13
CA SER A 110 7.75 16.75 -2.11
C SER A 110 8.55 17.94 -1.59
N LEU A 111 8.41 18.28 -0.31
CA LEU A 111 9.21 19.33 0.33
C LEU A 111 10.71 18.99 0.33
N ALA A 112 11.06 17.74 0.66
CA ALA A 112 12.44 17.28 0.69
C ALA A 112 13.12 17.30 -0.69
N LEU A 113 12.37 17.01 -1.77
CA LEU A 113 12.89 17.04 -3.14
C LEU A 113 12.97 18.45 -3.73
N GLY A 114 12.19 19.41 -3.22
CA GLY A 114 12.12 20.78 -3.72
C GLY A 114 11.68 20.84 -5.19
N THR A 115 12.38 21.68 -5.98
CA THR A 115 12.08 21.87 -7.43
C THR A 115 12.97 21.04 -8.34
N ARG A 116 13.99 20.35 -7.80
CA ARG A 116 14.99 19.63 -8.59
C ARG A 116 14.47 18.29 -9.12
N SER A 117 13.62 17.63 -8.35
CA SER A 117 13.06 16.31 -8.66
C SER A 117 11.57 16.29 -8.25
N HIS A 118 10.85 15.26 -8.66
CA HIS A 118 9.40 15.19 -8.43
C HIS A 118 9.04 14.00 -7.55
N PHE A 119 8.20 14.21 -6.55
CA PHE A 119 7.54 13.13 -5.83
C PHE A 119 6.11 12.94 -6.33
N VAL A 120 5.76 11.72 -6.68
CA VAL A 120 4.39 11.34 -7.05
C VAL A 120 4.03 10.11 -6.20
N GLY A 121 3.21 10.29 -5.19
CA GLY A 121 2.81 9.19 -4.33
C GLY A 121 2.07 8.11 -5.08
N SER A 122 2.29 6.85 -4.71
CA SER A 122 1.47 5.74 -5.19
C SER A 122 1.23 4.68 -4.11
N HIS A 123 0.14 3.94 -4.27
CA HIS A 123 -0.23 2.85 -3.38
C HIS A 123 -0.90 1.72 -4.17
N PRO A 124 -0.18 0.67 -4.54
CA PRO A 124 -0.80 -0.52 -5.11
C PRO A 124 -1.58 -1.27 -4.04
N MET A 125 -2.89 -1.44 -4.25
CA MET A 125 -3.79 -2.22 -3.39
C MET A 125 -3.53 -3.71 -3.61
N ALA A 126 -2.30 -4.12 -3.36
CA ALA A 126 -1.81 -5.47 -3.55
C ALA A 126 -0.89 -5.85 -2.38
N GLY A 127 -0.91 -7.10 -2.00
CA GLY A 127 -0.10 -7.59 -0.89
C GLY A 127 -0.53 -8.99 -0.47
N SER A 128 0.16 -9.52 0.49
CA SER A 128 -0.19 -10.76 1.20
C SER A 128 0.37 -10.69 2.62
N GLU A 129 0.03 -11.67 3.43
CA GLU A 129 0.59 -11.87 4.77
C GLU A 129 2.08 -12.23 4.78
N LYS A 130 2.65 -12.56 3.60
CA LYS A 130 4.07 -12.89 3.44
C LYS A 130 4.92 -11.63 3.42
N THR A 131 6.10 -11.72 4.01
CA THR A 131 7.11 -10.65 4.05
C THR A 131 8.37 -11.08 3.31
N GLY A 132 9.15 -10.10 2.83
CA GLY A 132 10.40 -10.37 2.13
C GLY A 132 10.25 -10.35 0.60
N TRP A 133 11.33 -9.98 -0.06
CA TRP A 133 11.42 -9.89 -1.53
C TRP A 133 11.35 -11.27 -2.20
N GLU A 134 11.68 -12.33 -1.48
CA GLU A 134 11.65 -13.72 -1.93
C GLU A 134 10.24 -14.15 -2.36
N HIS A 135 9.23 -13.60 -1.69
CA HIS A 135 7.82 -13.87 -1.98
C HIS A 135 7.23 -12.97 -3.07
N GLY A 136 8.05 -12.05 -3.62
CA GLY A 136 7.63 -11.18 -4.71
C GLY A 136 7.25 -11.96 -5.97
N LYS A 137 6.22 -11.48 -6.67
CA LYS A 137 5.72 -12.05 -7.93
C LYS A 137 5.53 -10.94 -8.96
N ALA A 138 5.94 -11.16 -10.20
CA ALA A 138 5.71 -10.19 -11.28
C ALA A 138 4.22 -9.91 -11.52
N SER A 139 3.37 -10.90 -11.34
CA SER A 139 1.91 -10.78 -11.51
C SER A 139 1.18 -10.13 -10.33
N LEU A 140 1.88 -9.68 -9.27
CA LEU A 140 1.23 -9.19 -8.05
C LEU A 140 0.29 -8.01 -8.29
N PHE A 141 0.61 -7.16 -9.27
CA PHE A 141 -0.13 -5.93 -9.56
C PHE A 141 -1.19 -6.11 -10.65
N LYS A 142 -1.21 -7.25 -11.34
CA LYS A 142 -2.13 -7.50 -12.46
C LYS A 142 -3.58 -7.34 -12.00
N GLN A 143 -4.31 -6.43 -12.68
CA GLN A 143 -5.72 -6.11 -12.38
C GLN A 143 -5.96 -5.67 -10.93
N ARG A 144 -4.93 -5.12 -10.27
CA ARG A 144 -5.06 -4.53 -8.94
C ARG A 144 -5.10 -3.02 -9.06
N THR A 145 -5.96 -2.40 -8.27
CA THR A 145 -5.99 -0.94 -8.15
C THR A 145 -4.65 -0.44 -7.64
N CYS A 146 -4.11 0.59 -8.29
CA CYS A 146 -3.01 1.37 -7.79
C CYS A 146 -3.44 2.84 -7.73
N PHE A 147 -3.52 3.39 -6.53
CA PHE A 147 -3.73 4.81 -6.37
C PHE A 147 -2.47 5.58 -6.74
N VAL A 148 -2.63 6.64 -7.54
CA VAL A 148 -1.58 7.63 -7.80
C VAL A 148 -2.10 8.97 -7.25
N THR A 149 -1.28 9.62 -6.42
CA THR A 149 -1.73 10.74 -5.59
C THR A 149 -0.90 11.99 -5.84
N PRO A 150 -1.12 12.70 -6.97
CA PRO A 150 -0.43 13.95 -7.25
C PRO A 150 -0.97 15.09 -6.37
N GLN A 151 -0.10 16.08 -6.10
CA GLN A 151 -0.52 17.39 -5.61
C GLN A 151 -0.82 18.33 -6.79
N ALA A 152 -1.54 19.41 -6.54
CA ALA A 152 -1.90 20.37 -7.60
C ALA A 152 -0.68 20.97 -8.33
N GLN A 153 0.44 21.15 -7.62
CA GLN A 153 1.71 21.67 -8.16
C GLN A 153 2.62 20.58 -8.76
N THR A 154 2.25 19.31 -8.70
CA THR A 154 3.06 18.23 -9.28
C THR A 154 3.10 18.35 -10.79
N ALA A 155 4.28 18.30 -11.38
CA ALA A 155 4.45 18.36 -12.84
C ALA A 155 3.66 17.25 -13.54
N ALA A 156 2.82 17.61 -14.51
CA ALA A 156 1.97 16.66 -15.23
C ALA A 156 2.78 15.51 -15.86
N SER A 157 3.95 15.81 -16.41
CA SER A 157 4.86 14.81 -17.01
C SER A 157 5.38 13.78 -16.00
N ALA A 158 5.56 14.18 -14.73
CA ALA A 158 5.95 13.25 -13.66
C ALA A 158 4.78 12.33 -13.28
N VAL A 159 3.56 12.88 -13.21
CA VAL A 159 2.33 12.12 -12.94
C VAL A 159 2.09 11.10 -14.04
N GLU A 160 2.10 11.54 -15.31
CA GLU A 160 1.92 10.67 -16.48
C GLU A 160 2.94 9.52 -16.49
N ARG A 161 4.17 9.81 -16.09
CA ARG A 161 5.24 8.81 -16.01
C ARG A 161 4.94 7.73 -14.97
N VAL A 162 4.52 8.10 -13.77
CA VAL A 162 4.17 7.14 -12.70
C VAL A 162 2.91 6.35 -13.07
N VAL A 163 1.91 7.01 -13.68
CA VAL A 163 0.71 6.34 -14.21
C VAL A 163 1.09 5.29 -15.27
N ALA A 164 1.90 5.68 -16.26
CA ALA A 164 2.34 4.77 -17.30
C ALA A 164 3.17 3.60 -16.75
N PHE A 165 4.01 3.86 -15.74
CA PHE A 165 4.78 2.84 -15.04
C PHE A 165 3.88 1.78 -14.39
N TRP A 166 2.87 2.18 -13.60
CA TRP A 166 1.97 1.23 -12.95
C TRP A 166 1.09 0.47 -13.93
N HIS A 167 0.61 1.12 -15.00
CA HIS A 167 -0.10 0.43 -16.09
C HIS A 167 0.78 -0.62 -16.76
N ALA A 168 2.07 -0.32 -16.99
CA ALA A 168 3.00 -1.28 -17.56
C ALA A 168 3.25 -2.50 -16.69
N LEU A 169 3.10 -2.36 -15.35
CA LEU A 169 3.13 -3.48 -14.41
C LEU A 169 1.77 -4.21 -14.29
N GLY A 170 0.77 -3.84 -15.09
CA GLY A 170 -0.55 -4.47 -15.14
C GLY A 170 -1.57 -3.95 -14.13
N ALA A 171 -1.28 -2.86 -13.42
CA ALA A 171 -2.20 -2.27 -12.45
C ALA A 171 -3.30 -1.44 -13.11
N GLU A 172 -4.47 -1.35 -12.46
CA GLU A 172 -5.53 -0.40 -12.77
C GLU A 172 -5.31 0.88 -11.98
N VAL A 173 -4.89 1.95 -12.66
CA VAL A 173 -4.51 3.20 -11.99
C VAL A 173 -5.73 4.07 -11.74
N VAL A 174 -5.85 4.55 -10.50
CA VAL A 174 -6.85 5.53 -10.06
C VAL A 174 -6.14 6.75 -9.50
N SER A 175 -6.38 7.93 -10.09
CA SER A 175 -5.79 9.18 -9.61
C SER A 175 -6.73 9.89 -8.65
N VAL A 176 -6.25 10.19 -7.44
CA VAL A 176 -7.00 10.92 -6.39
C VAL A 176 -6.03 11.86 -5.66
N SER A 177 -6.55 12.82 -4.91
CA SER A 177 -5.68 13.60 -4.02
C SER A 177 -5.14 12.74 -2.87
N PRO A 178 -3.99 13.11 -2.25
CA PRO A 178 -3.47 12.40 -1.09
C PRO A 178 -4.47 12.27 0.07
N ASP A 179 -5.24 13.34 0.34
CA ASP A 179 -6.26 13.34 1.41
C ASP A 179 -7.45 12.43 1.07
N GLN A 180 -7.93 12.47 -0.19
CA GLN A 180 -8.97 11.54 -0.65
C GLN A 180 -8.52 10.09 -0.57
N HIS A 181 -7.24 9.80 -0.89
CA HIS A 181 -6.69 8.47 -0.74
C HIS A 181 -6.79 8.01 0.72
N ASP A 182 -6.34 8.85 1.67
CA ASP A 182 -6.30 8.48 3.08
C ASP A 182 -7.71 8.32 3.68
N GLU A 183 -8.69 9.12 3.23
CA GLU A 183 -10.11 8.89 3.53
C GLU A 183 -10.60 7.54 2.98
N ILE A 184 -10.34 7.24 1.71
CA ILE A 184 -10.78 5.99 1.07
C ILE A 184 -10.22 4.79 1.84
N VAL A 185 -8.89 4.74 2.04
CA VAL A 185 -8.26 3.57 2.68
C VAL A 185 -8.60 3.46 4.16
N ALA A 186 -8.94 4.56 4.84
CA ALA A 186 -9.48 4.52 6.20
C ALA A 186 -10.75 3.65 6.26
N HIS A 187 -11.62 3.76 5.26
CA HIS A 187 -12.89 3.01 5.21
C HIS A 187 -12.75 1.59 4.68
N ILE A 188 -11.97 1.38 3.59
CA ILE A 188 -11.94 0.09 2.90
C ILE A 188 -10.80 -0.85 3.34
N SER A 189 -9.85 -0.35 4.13
CA SER A 189 -8.67 -1.10 4.59
C SER A 189 -8.43 -1.00 6.09
N HIS A 190 -8.26 0.23 6.61
CA HIS A 190 -7.81 0.43 7.99
C HIS A 190 -8.90 0.10 9.01
N LEU A 191 -10.13 0.56 8.79
CA LEU A 191 -11.29 0.21 9.62
C LEU A 191 -11.58 -1.30 9.62
N PRO A 192 -11.63 -2.00 8.48
CA PRO A 192 -11.74 -3.47 8.46
C PRO A 192 -10.66 -4.19 9.28
N GLN A 193 -9.42 -3.74 9.20
CA GLN A 193 -8.32 -4.29 10.00
C GLN A 193 -8.56 -4.12 11.50
N LEU A 194 -8.98 -2.92 11.92
CA LEU A 194 -9.31 -2.65 13.33
C LEU A 194 -10.46 -3.51 13.82
N ILE A 195 -11.52 -3.67 13.01
CA ILE A 195 -12.68 -4.50 13.35
C ILE A 195 -12.26 -5.96 13.51
N ALA A 196 -11.50 -6.51 12.56
CA ALA A 196 -11.02 -7.88 12.62
C ALA A 196 -10.14 -8.14 13.85
N SER A 197 -9.19 -7.23 14.11
CA SER A 197 -8.29 -7.33 15.27
C SER A 197 -9.05 -7.20 16.59
N ASN A 198 -10.00 -6.26 16.69
CA ASN A 198 -10.80 -6.06 17.89
C ASN A 198 -11.75 -7.22 18.16
N LEU A 199 -12.33 -7.82 17.11
CA LEU A 199 -13.15 -9.02 17.23
C LEU A 199 -12.33 -10.18 17.79
N CYS A 200 -11.10 -10.41 17.28
CA CYS A 200 -10.21 -11.43 17.83
C CYS A 200 -9.84 -11.14 19.30
N ALA A 201 -9.50 -9.89 19.64
CA ALA A 201 -9.16 -9.50 21.00
C ALA A 201 -10.35 -9.69 21.98
N PHE A 202 -11.56 -9.37 21.53
CA PHE A 202 -12.78 -9.61 22.30
C PHE A 202 -13.02 -11.11 22.54
N LEU A 203 -12.89 -11.94 21.51
CA LEU A 203 -13.07 -13.39 21.61
C LEU A 203 -11.99 -14.06 22.47
N ALA A 204 -10.78 -13.54 22.48
CA ALA A 204 -9.69 -14.02 23.33
C ALA A 204 -9.99 -13.95 24.83
N GLN A 205 -10.92 -13.08 25.24
CA GLN A 205 -11.38 -12.95 26.64
C GLN A 205 -12.49 -13.94 26.99
N LYS A 206 -12.95 -14.76 26.04
CA LYS A 206 -14.01 -15.75 26.22
C LYS A 206 -13.44 -17.14 26.43
N ASN A 207 -14.30 -18.15 26.56
CA ASN A 207 -13.89 -19.54 26.72
C ASN A 207 -12.96 -19.97 25.55
N PRO A 208 -11.70 -20.36 25.84
CA PRO A 208 -10.73 -20.73 24.80
C PRO A 208 -11.17 -21.86 23.88
N ALA A 209 -12.08 -22.75 24.34
CA ALA A 209 -12.59 -23.83 23.53
C ALA A 209 -13.42 -23.35 22.33
N TRP A 210 -14.03 -22.13 22.40
CA TRP A 210 -14.87 -21.60 21.33
C TRP A 210 -14.15 -21.43 20.00
N ARG A 211 -12.82 -21.21 20.02
CA ARG A 211 -12.03 -21.14 18.78
C ARG A 211 -12.11 -22.44 17.95
N ASN A 212 -12.34 -23.59 18.61
CA ASN A 212 -12.42 -24.90 17.94
C ASN A 212 -13.77 -25.08 17.19
N TYR A 213 -14.76 -24.24 17.50
CA TYR A 213 -16.08 -24.25 16.88
C TYR A 213 -16.22 -23.21 15.76
N ALA A 214 -15.13 -22.46 15.44
CA ALA A 214 -15.14 -21.43 14.44
C ALA A 214 -15.41 -22.00 13.04
N GLY A 215 -16.50 -21.57 12.41
CA GLY A 215 -16.81 -21.83 11.01
C GLY A 215 -16.10 -20.87 10.05
N GLY A 216 -16.38 -21.02 8.74
CA GLY A 216 -15.80 -20.18 7.68
C GLY A 216 -16.03 -18.69 7.88
N GLY A 217 -17.26 -18.29 8.29
CA GLY A 217 -17.59 -16.88 8.49
C GLY A 217 -16.65 -16.16 9.46
N LEU A 218 -16.35 -16.76 10.63
CA LEU A 218 -15.42 -16.16 11.58
C LEU A 218 -13.99 -16.12 11.01
N ARG A 219 -13.54 -17.21 10.37
CA ARG A 219 -12.19 -17.30 9.78
C ARG A 219 -11.98 -16.24 8.71
N ASP A 220 -12.95 -16.06 7.82
CA ASP A 220 -12.87 -15.09 6.72
C ASP A 220 -12.87 -13.65 7.25
N THR A 221 -13.77 -13.34 8.20
CA THR A 221 -13.88 -12.00 8.81
C THR A 221 -12.62 -11.62 9.59
N THR A 222 -11.95 -12.59 10.21
CA THR A 222 -10.78 -12.34 11.07
C THR A 222 -9.44 -12.62 10.40
N ARG A 223 -9.40 -13.08 9.16
CA ARG A 223 -8.18 -13.46 8.44
C ARG A 223 -7.11 -12.36 8.47
N ILE A 224 -7.50 -11.11 8.24
CA ILE A 224 -6.58 -9.99 8.20
C ILE A 224 -6.00 -9.62 9.58
N ALA A 225 -6.62 -10.02 10.67
CA ALA A 225 -6.09 -9.81 12.03
C ALA A 225 -4.74 -10.53 12.28
N GLY A 226 -4.36 -11.49 11.41
CA GLY A 226 -3.06 -12.15 11.44
C GLY A 226 -1.89 -11.32 10.88
N SER A 227 -2.12 -10.09 10.44
CA SER A 227 -1.09 -9.20 9.93
C SER A 227 -0.14 -8.71 11.03
N ASP A 228 1.08 -8.27 10.63
CA ASP A 228 2.10 -7.76 11.55
C ASP A 228 1.60 -6.51 12.31
N PRO A 229 1.53 -6.54 13.65
CA PRO A 229 1.06 -5.41 14.45
C PRO A 229 1.95 -4.16 14.34
N GLN A 230 3.27 -4.32 14.09
CA GLN A 230 4.17 -3.17 13.97
C GLN A 230 3.94 -2.42 12.66
N LEU A 231 3.69 -3.14 11.56
CA LEU A 231 3.29 -2.53 10.30
C LEU A 231 2.00 -1.72 10.48
N TRP A 232 0.99 -2.32 11.09
CA TRP A 232 -0.31 -1.67 11.29
C TRP A 232 -0.23 -0.49 12.26
N ARG A 233 0.60 -0.58 13.31
CA ARG A 233 0.83 0.57 14.19
C ARG A 233 1.26 1.80 13.41
N SER A 234 2.26 1.68 12.54
CA SER A 234 2.76 2.82 11.74
C SER A 234 1.70 3.37 10.78
N ILE A 235 0.88 2.50 10.17
CA ILE A 235 -0.23 2.90 9.29
C ILE A 235 -1.30 3.67 10.07
N LEU A 236 -1.73 3.12 11.22
CA LEU A 236 -2.78 3.71 12.05
C LEU A 236 -2.35 5.06 12.66
N GLU A 237 -1.06 5.19 12.99
CA GLU A 237 -0.50 6.45 13.49
C GLU A 237 -0.56 7.55 12.43
N GLN A 238 -0.17 7.26 11.19
CA GLN A 238 -0.10 8.25 10.12
C GLN A 238 -1.47 8.59 9.50
N ASN A 239 -2.48 7.70 9.58
CA ASN A 239 -3.84 7.99 9.11
C ASN A 239 -4.86 8.11 10.25
N ARG A 240 -4.39 8.50 11.43
CA ARG A 240 -5.16 8.51 12.67
C ARG A 240 -6.50 9.25 12.56
N ASP A 241 -6.50 10.43 11.98
CA ASP A 241 -7.67 11.31 12.03
C ASP A 241 -8.80 10.82 11.10
N GLU A 242 -8.48 10.33 9.91
CA GLU A 242 -9.46 9.71 9.01
C GLU A 242 -10.00 8.39 9.59
N ILE A 243 -9.14 7.59 10.21
CA ILE A 243 -9.56 6.35 10.88
C ILE A 243 -10.52 6.65 12.04
N LEU A 244 -10.26 7.70 12.84
CA LEU A 244 -11.15 8.10 13.92
C LEU A 244 -12.52 8.59 13.39
N ARG A 245 -12.55 9.26 12.22
CA ARG A 245 -13.81 9.64 11.56
C ARG A 245 -14.58 8.42 11.10
N ALA A 246 -13.92 7.50 10.43
CA ALA A 246 -14.52 6.25 9.96
C ALA A 246 -15.03 5.38 11.12
N LEU A 247 -14.25 5.26 12.19
CA LEU A 247 -14.60 4.48 13.37
C LEU A 247 -15.85 5.02 14.08
N ARG A 248 -15.97 6.34 14.23
CA ARG A 248 -17.16 6.96 14.84
C ARG A 248 -18.44 6.62 14.04
N LYS A 249 -18.40 6.80 12.72
CA LYS A 249 -19.54 6.48 11.84
C LYS A 249 -19.91 4.98 11.92
N PHE A 250 -18.91 4.10 12.01
CA PHE A 250 -19.15 2.68 12.18
C PHE A 250 -19.75 2.33 13.55
N GLN A 251 -19.33 3.03 14.61
CA GLN A 251 -19.93 2.88 15.94
C GLN A 251 -21.41 3.29 15.94
N ASP A 252 -21.79 4.36 15.23
CA ASP A 252 -23.17 4.78 15.07
C ASP A 252 -24.02 3.69 14.37
N GLU A 253 -23.48 3.04 13.34
CA GLU A 253 -24.17 1.90 12.69
C GLU A 253 -24.34 0.71 13.62
N LEU A 254 -23.32 0.35 14.40
CA LEU A 254 -23.43 -0.71 15.42
C LEU A 254 -24.46 -0.36 16.51
N HIS A 255 -24.48 0.88 16.94
CA HIS A 255 -25.44 1.36 17.92
C HIS A 255 -26.87 1.26 17.38
N GLY A 256 -27.09 1.57 16.10
CA GLY A 256 -28.38 1.37 15.44
C GLY A 256 -28.84 -0.09 15.44
N PHE A 257 -27.95 -1.06 15.21
CA PHE A 257 -28.27 -2.48 15.38
C PHE A 257 -28.64 -2.82 16.83
N GLN A 258 -27.89 -2.27 17.80
CA GLN A 258 -28.14 -2.49 19.21
C GLN A 258 -29.54 -1.98 19.62
N ILE A 259 -29.93 -0.78 19.17
CA ILE A 259 -31.26 -0.20 19.44
C ILE A 259 -32.34 -1.08 18.85
N ALA A 260 -32.25 -1.47 17.57
CA ALA A 260 -33.24 -2.30 16.90
C ALA A 260 -33.44 -3.65 17.62
N LEU A 261 -32.35 -4.32 17.99
CA LEU A 261 -32.42 -5.57 18.76
C LEU A 261 -33.04 -5.38 20.15
N SER A 262 -32.67 -4.30 20.87
CA SER A 262 -33.18 -4.01 22.19
C SER A 262 -34.70 -3.77 22.17
N ASN A 263 -35.19 -3.11 21.12
CA ASN A 263 -36.61 -2.82 20.91
C ASN A 263 -37.38 -3.99 20.26
N ARG A 264 -36.70 -5.09 19.91
CA ARG A 264 -37.27 -6.22 19.16
C ARG A 264 -37.84 -5.80 17.79
N ASP A 265 -37.27 -4.73 17.22
CA ASP A 265 -37.65 -4.26 15.88
C ASP A 265 -36.89 -5.08 14.82
N TYR A 266 -37.41 -6.28 14.56
CA TYR A 266 -36.77 -7.18 13.57
C TYR A 266 -37.00 -6.73 12.13
N ILE A 267 -37.92 -5.80 11.88
CA ILE A 267 -38.06 -5.17 10.55
C ILE A 267 -36.85 -4.28 10.28
N GLU A 268 -36.48 -3.40 11.21
CA GLU A 268 -35.30 -2.58 11.09
C GLU A 268 -34.02 -3.42 11.08
N VAL A 269 -33.94 -4.51 11.87
CA VAL A 269 -32.81 -5.46 11.81
C VAL A 269 -32.66 -6.03 10.40
N ALA A 270 -33.75 -6.50 9.80
CA ALA A 270 -33.73 -7.05 8.44
C ALA A 270 -33.32 -5.98 7.39
N ALA A 271 -33.85 -4.77 7.52
CA ALA A 271 -33.53 -3.66 6.62
C ALA A 271 -32.03 -3.30 6.68
N ARG A 272 -31.40 -3.32 7.86
CA ARG A 272 -29.93 -3.09 8.00
C ARG A 272 -29.13 -4.20 7.35
N LEU A 273 -29.52 -5.46 7.54
CA LEU A 273 -28.85 -6.59 6.90
C LEU A 273 -28.98 -6.53 5.37
N GLU A 274 -30.14 -6.15 4.84
CA GLU A 274 -30.38 -6.00 3.40
C GLU A 274 -29.49 -4.88 2.79
N ARG A 275 -29.33 -3.73 3.47
CA ARG A 275 -28.40 -2.68 3.04
C ARG A 275 -26.97 -3.21 2.93
N GLY A 276 -26.53 -3.98 3.92
CA GLY A 276 -25.19 -4.60 3.92
C GLY A 276 -25.03 -5.59 2.77
N LYS A 277 -26.04 -6.44 2.55
CA LYS A 277 -26.07 -7.39 1.44
C LYS A 277 -26.01 -6.68 0.09
N ALA A 278 -26.85 -5.67 -0.12
CA ALA A 278 -26.88 -4.90 -1.36
C ALA A 278 -25.53 -4.25 -1.71
N TYR A 279 -24.81 -3.76 -0.71
CA TYR A 279 -23.44 -3.25 -0.91
C TYR A 279 -22.46 -4.38 -1.28
N ARG A 280 -22.53 -5.53 -0.58
CA ARG A 280 -21.65 -6.68 -0.84
C ARG A 280 -21.84 -7.28 -2.24
N ASP A 281 -23.08 -7.32 -2.71
CA ASP A 281 -23.43 -7.88 -4.03
C ASP A 281 -22.83 -7.07 -5.21
N GLN A 282 -22.42 -5.82 -4.97
CA GLN A 282 -21.76 -4.97 -5.97
C GLN A 282 -20.26 -5.26 -6.11
N PHE A 283 -19.67 -6.08 -5.26
CA PHE A 283 -18.24 -6.37 -5.36
C PHE A 283 -17.95 -7.20 -6.61
N ARG A 284 -16.98 -6.72 -7.39
CA ARG A 284 -16.44 -7.53 -8.48
C ARG A 284 -15.77 -8.78 -7.90
N PRO A 285 -15.86 -9.92 -8.60
CA PRO A 285 -15.08 -11.08 -8.19
C PRO A 285 -13.58 -10.72 -8.19
N PRO A 286 -12.78 -11.33 -7.29
CA PRO A 286 -11.35 -11.08 -7.28
C PRO A 286 -10.76 -11.48 -8.63
N PRO A 287 -9.76 -10.78 -9.15
CA PRO A 287 -9.05 -11.17 -10.37
C PRO A 287 -8.48 -12.59 -10.18
N SER A 288 -8.69 -13.42 -11.19
CA SER A 288 -8.24 -14.81 -11.25
C SER A 288 -6.71 -14.94 -11.30
#